data_572d7d44b8928b1f1b61cafbc6cfd547
#
_entry.id   572d7d44b8928b1f1b61cafbc6cfd547
#
_cell.length_a   1.000
_cell.length_b   1.000
_cell.length_c   1.000
_cell.angle_alpha   90.00
_cell.angle_beta   90.00
_cell.angle_gamma   90.00
#
_symmetry.space_group_name_H-M   'P 1'
#
loop_
_entity.id
_entity.type
_entity.pdbx_description
1 polymer ?
#
loop_
_entity_poly.entity_id
_entity_poly.type
_entity_poly.pdbx_seq_one_letter_code
_entity_poly.pdbx_strand_id
1 'polypeptide(L)'
;MTEACTVRAFLAVEVAPEVHAALVDLKRELAQSGAAVRWVRDEGLHATVKFLGRVPGGALAALRDALSNALRATPPMRAAVRGLGMFPNPKRPRVVWVGLDCQPLTALAAAVDQALAPLGFAAENHPYHAHITLGRVKDMRGWAPLDAALAAHRADDFGITAIDQLIAYRSDLRRDGAVYTKLWTIPFGG
;
A
#
# COMPACT_ATOMS: atom_id res chain seq x y z
N MET A 1 -17.39 -13.56 28.84
CA MET A 1 -16.77 -13.79 27.53
C MET A 1 -16.24 -12.44 27.08
N THR A 2 -14.95 -12.22 27.25
CA THR A 2 -14.27 -10.99 26.82
C THR A 2 -14.32 -10.96 25.28
N GLU A 3 -14.99 -9.98 24.68
CA GLU A 3 -14.89 -9.74 23.23
C GLU A 3 -13.42 -9.68 22.86
N ALA A 4 -12.96 -10.63 22.06
CA ALA A 4 -11.58 -10.64 21.57
C ALA A 4 -11.37 -9.35 20.77
N CYS A 5 -10.54 -8.44 21.32
CA CYS A 5 -10.20 -7.17 20.68
C CYS A 5 -9.69 -7.47 19.25
N THR A 6 -10.47 -7.11 18.24
CA THR A 6 -10.08 -7.28 16.83
C THR A 6 -9.40 -6.04 16.32
N VAL A 7 -8.32 -6.22 15.57
CA VAL A 7 -7.53 -5.16 14.93
C VAL A 7 -7.72 -5.24 13.43
N ARG A 8 -8.07 -4.13 12.78
CA ARG A 8 -7.99 -4.07 11.31
C ARG A 8 -6.54 -3.88 10.92
N ALA A 9 -5.97 -4.84 10.19
CA ALA A 9 -4.55 -4.85 9.87
C ALA A 9 -4.28 -5.08 8.38
N PHE A 10 -3.09 -4.69 7.94
CA PHE A 10 -2.54 -4.97 6.62
C PHE A 10 -1.02 -5.02 6.69
N LEU A 11 -0.40 -5.61 5.68
CA LEU A 11 1.03 -5.70 5.48
C LEU A 11 1.44 -4.77 4.35
N ALA A 12 2.52 -4.03 4.52
CA ALA A 12 3.00 -3.06 3.55
C ALA A 12 4.52 -2.91 3.58
N VAL A 13 5.03 -2.26 2.54
CA VAL A 13 6.41 -1.75 2.47
C VAL A 13 6.37 -0.24 2.35
N GLU A 14 7.34 0.43 2.94
CA GLU A 14 7.52 1.89 2.85
C GLU A 14 8.44 2.24 1.67
N VAL A 15 8.45 3.51 1.32
CA VAL A 15 9.35 4.08 0.33
C VAL A 15 10.39 4.97 0.99
N ALA A 16 11.53 5.16 0.31
CA ALA A 16 12.59 6.04 0.76
C ALA A 16 12.09 7.48 0.99
N PRO A 17 12.66 8.23 1.94
CA PRO A 17 12.19 9.58 2.29
C PRO A 17 12.13 10.54 1.10
N GLU A 18 13.09 10.45 0.17
CA GLU A 18 13.15 11.30 -1.02
C GLU A 18 11.99 11.00 -1.98
N VAL A 19 11.70 9.71 -2.20
CA VAL A 19 10.54 9.26 -2.99
C VAL A 19 9.24 9.68 -2.31
N HIS A 20 9.16 9.50 -1.00
CA HIS A 20 8.00 9.91 -0.22
C HIS A 20 7.73 11.41 -0.38
N ALA A 21 8.75 12.26 -0.27
CA ALA A 21 8.61 13.71 -0.46
C ALA A 21 8.10 14.06 -1.85
N ALA A 22 8.67 13.45 -2.91
CA ALA A 22 8.23 13.66 -4.29
C ALA A 22 6.76 13.25 -4.50
N LEU A 23 6.31 12.15 -3.89
CA LEU A 23 4.92 11.71 -3.96
C LEU A 23 3.96 12.63 -3.17
N VAL A 24 4.41 13.21 -2.07
CA VAL A 24 3.65 14.22 -1.32
C VAL A 24 3.44 15.47 -2.17
N ASP A 25 4.49 15.95 -2.84
CA ASP A 25 4.42 17.13 -3.70
C ASP A 25 3.51 16.89 -4.91
N LEU A 26 3.66 15.76 -5.60
CA LEU A 26 2.74 15.34 -6.66
C LEU A 26 1.30 15.32 -6.18
N LYS A 27 1.02 14.70 -5.03
CA LYS A 27 -0.32 14.61 -4.47
C LYS A 27 -0.91 16.00 -4.19
N ARG A 28 -0.10 16.94 -3.68
CA ARG A 28 -0.53 18.33 -3.43
C ARG A 28 -0.86 19.05 -4.73
N GLU A 29 -0.06 18.85 -5.77
CA GLU A 29 -0.31 19.40 -7.09
C GLU A 29 -1.64 18.85 -7.67
N LEU A 30 -1.81 17.54 -7.69
CA LEU A 30 -3.03 16.90 -8.17
C LEU A 30 -4.28 17.35 -7.39
N ALA A 31 -4.16 17.63 -6.09
CA ALA A 31 -5.23 18.10 -5.25
C ALA A 31 -5.71 19.52 -5.62
N GLN A 32 -4.88 20.34 -6.27
CA GLN A 32 -5.25 21.66 -6.76
C GLN A 32 -6.35 21.62 -7.85
N SER A 33 -6.53 20.46 -8.48
CA SER A 33 -7.62 20.26 -9.45
C SER A 33 -9.03 20.48 -8.86
N GLY A 34 -9.17 20.41 -7.54
CA GLY A 34 -10.46 20.49 -6.84
C GLY A 34 -11.37 19.28 -7.06
N ALA A 35 -10.87 18.20 -7.66
CA ALA A 35 -11.64 16.98 -7.91
C ALA A 35 -12.11 16.32 -6.59
N ALA A 36 -13.25 15.66 -6.65
CA ALA A 36 -13.85 14.97 -5.50
C ALA A 36 -13.07 13.69 -5.13
N VAL A 37 -11.82 13.85 -4.73
CA VAL A 37 -10.91 12.79 -4.30
C VAL A 37 -10.62 12.91 -2.81
N ARG A 38 -10.68 11.79 -2.09
CA ARG A 38 -10.11 11.70 -0.74
C ARG A 38 -8.64 11.31 -0.88
N TRP A 39 -7.78 12.28 -0.77
CA TRP A 39 -6.34 12.07 -0.78
C TRP A 39 -5.89 11.33 0.47
N VAL A 40 -4.89 10.46 0.32
CA VAL A 40 -4.25 9.75 1.43
C VAL A 40 -3.44 10.78 2.23
N ARG A 41 -3.38 10.64 3.55
CA ARG A 41 -2.51 11.47 4.41
C ARG A 41 -1.05 11.27 4.02
N ASP A 42 -0.20 12.28 4.25
CA ASP A 42 1.20 12.21 3.86
C ASP A 42 1.90 10.98 4.48
N GLU A 43 1.65 10.72 5.77
CA GLU A 43 2.20 9.57 6.50
C GLU A 43 1.62 8.22 6.06
N GLY A 44 0.59 8.23 5.23
CA GLY A 44 -0.11 7.05 4.77
C GLY A 44 0.34 6.52 3.40
N LEU A 45 1.40 7.09 2.82
CA LEU A 45 1.94 6.65 1.53
C LEU A 45 2.80 5.39 1.72
N HIS A 46 2.30 4.25 1.25
CA HIS A 46 2.95 2.94 1.32
C HIS A 46 2.46 2.05 0.18
N ALA A 47 3.19 0.99 -0.13
CA ALA A 47 2.69 -0.07 -1.01
C ALA A 47 2.16 -1.23 -0.16
N THR A 48 0.86 -1.49 -0.26
CA THR A 48 0.23 -2.62 0.43
C THR A 48 0.66 -3.93 -0.23
N VAL A 49 1.12 -4.88 0.58
CA VAL A 49 1.43 -6.25 0.15
C VAL A 49 0.22 -7.16 0.32
N LYS A 50 -0.46 -7.08 1.48
CA LYS A 50 -1.66 -7.89 1.74
C LYS A 50 -2.58 -7.21 2.75
N PHE A 51 -3.87 -7.20 2.45
CA PHE A 51 -4.89 -6.85 3.44
C PHE A 51 -5.24 -8.07 4.30
N LEU A 52 -5.16 -7.91 5.64
CA LEU A 52 -5.52 -8.95 6.60
C LEU A 52 -6.97 -8.81 7.09
N GLY A 53 -7.58 -7.65 6.88
CA GLY A 53 -8.92 -7.38 7.38
C GLY A 53 -8.97 -7.29 8.92
N ARG A 54 -9.98 -7.87 9.55
CA ARG A 54 -10.12 -7.93 11.01
C ARG A 54 -9.37 -9.13 11.56
N VAL A 55 -8.34 -8.88 12.34
CA VAL A 55 -7.47 -9.89 12.95
C VAL A 55 -7.75 -9.92 14.45
N PRO A 56 -8.03 -11.09 15.06
CA PRO A 56 -8.06 -11.23 16.50
C PRO A 56 -6.71 -10.83 17.11
N GLY A 57 -6.71 -10.00 18.15
CA GLY A 57 -5.45 -9.52 18.76
C GLY A 57 -4.49 -10.65 19.17
N GLY A 58 -5.04 -11.76 19.65
CA GLY A 58 -4.24 -12.95 20.01
C GLY A 58 -3.59 -13.66 18.81
N ALA A 59 -4.05 -13.42 17.56
CA ALA A 59 -3.45 -14.03 16.36
C ALA A 59 -2.24 -13.27 15.82
N LEU A 60 -2.03 -12.02 16.25
CA LEU A 60 -0.96 -11.17 15.71
C LEU A 60 0.45 -11.76 15.89
N ALA A 61 0.70 -12.42 17.01
CA ALA A 61 2.00 -13.08 17.28
C ALA A 61 2.23 -14.25 16.30
N ALA A 62 1.23 -15.12 16.13
CA ALA A 62 1.34 -16.25 15.20
C ALA A 62 1.55 -15.80 13.74
N LEU A 63 0.88 -14.71 13.32
CA LEU A 63 1.10 -14.11 12.00
C LEU A 63 2.55 -13.62 11.83
N ARG A 64 3.06 -12.90 12.82
CA ARG A 64 4.44 -12.42 12.80
C ARG A 64 5.43 -13.57 12.71
N ASP A 65 5.26 -14.61 13.52
CA ASP A 65 6.18 -15.76 13.56
C ASP A 65 6.17 -16.54 12.24
N ALA A 66 4.99 -16.78 11.65
CA ALA A 66 4.86 -17.44 10.36
C ALA A 66 5.57 -16.65 9.24
N LEU A 67 5.36 -15.32 9.20
CA LEU A 67 6.00 -14.45 8.22
C LEU A 67 7.51 -14.32 8.46
N SER A 68 7.96 -14.21 9.72
CA SER A 68 9.40 -14.15 10.04
C SER A 68 10.13 -15.42 9.56
N ASN A 69 9.51 -16.59 9.70
CA ASN A 69 10.06 -17.83 9.23
C ASN A 69 10.08 -17.90 7.68
N ALA A 70 8.97 -17.54 7.04
CA ALA A 70 8.83 -17.61 5.58
C ALA A 70 9.74 -16.62 4.85
N LEU A 71 9.98 -15.44 5.43
CA LEU A 71 10.71 -14.35 4.79
C LEU A 71 12.17 -14.23 5.24
N ARG A 72 12.67 -15.16 6.06
CA ARG A 72 14.03 -15.14 6.61
C ARG A 72 15.13 -14.97 5.55
N ALA A 73 14.98 -15.61 4.40
CA ALA A 73 15.94 -15.57 3.30
C ALA A 73 15.58 -14.55 2.20
N THR A 74 14.60 -13.69 2.45
CA THR A 74 14.20 -12.68 1.46
C THR A 74 15.27 -11.58 1.42
N PRO A 75 15.93 -11.35 0.28
CA PRO A 75 16.92 -10.29 0.20
C PRO A 75 16.24 -8.91 0.15
N PRO A 76 16.91 -7.85 0.58
CA PRO A 76 16.52 -6.49 0.28
C PRO A 76 16.36 -6.30 -1.23
N MET A 77 15.38 -5.51 -1.65
CA MET A 77 15.08 -5.27 -3.05
C MET A 77 15.05 -3.78 -3.37
N ARG A 78 15.14 -3.44 -4.65
CA ARG A 78 15.04 -2.07 -5.13
C ARG A 78 13.85 -1.97 -6.08
N ALA A 79 13.06 -0.92 -5.93
CA ALA A 79 11.91 -0.64 -6.76
C ALA A 79 12.05 0.73 -7.43
N ALA A 80 11.78 0.83 -8.72
CA ALA A 80 11.57 2.12 -9.36
C ALA A 80 10.12 2.56 -9.12
N VAL A 81 9.95 3.77 -8.60
CA VAL A 81 8.63 4.35 -8.33
C VAL A 81 8.29 5.28 -9.49
N ARG A 82 7.38 4.85 -10.35
CA ARG A 82 7.09 5.55 -11.60
C ARG A 82 5.70 5.26 -12.16
N GLY A 83 5.23 6.17 -12.98
CA GLY A 83 3.98 6.05 -13.70
C GLY A 83 2.75 6.19 -12.82
N LEU A 84 1.75 6.92 -13.31
CA LEU A 84 0.46 7.08 -12.65
C LEU A 84 -0.59 6.20 -13.30
N GLY A 85 -1.49 5.68 -12.48
CA GLY A 85 -2.59 4.88 -12.95
C GLY A 85 -3.84 4.99 -12.10
N MET A 86 -4.88 4.30 -12.54
CA MET A 86 -6.19 4.30 -11.90
C MET A 86 -6.78 2.90 -11.87
N PHE A 87 -7.40 2.54 -10.73
CA PHE A 87 -8.19 1.32 -10.63
C PHE A 87 -9.69 1.63 -10.59
N PRO A 88 -10.54 0.75 -11.14
CA PRO A 88 -10.22 -0.43 -11.96
C PRO A 88 -9.73 -0.05 -13.36
N ASN A 89 -10.05 1.14 -13.87
CA ASN A 89 -9.61 1.67 -15.16
C ASN A 89 -9.92 3.18 -15.26
N PRO A 90 -9.36 3.89 -16.26
CA PRO A 90 -9.57 5.34 -16.44
C PRO A 90 -11.02 5.75 -16.69
N LYS A 91 -11.87 4.88 -17.24
CA LYS A 91 -13.28 5.21 -17.52
C LYS A 91 -14.15 5.22 -16.26
N ARG A 92 -13.74 4.50 -15.22
CA ARG A 92 -14.47 4.42 -13.93
C ARG A 92 -13.46 4.43 -12.76
N PRO A 93 -12.70 5.51 -12.61
CA PRO A 93 -11.64 5.57 -11.62
C PRO A 93 -12.24 5.53 -10.19
N ARG A 94 -11.64 4.70 -9.35
CA ARG A 94 -11.93 4.60 -7.92
C ARG A 94 -10.72 4.90 -7.07
N VAL A 95 -9.53 4.63 -7.60
CA VAL A 95 -8.25 4.82 -6.91
C VAL A 95 -7.27 5.43 -7.90
N VAL A 96 -6.58 6.48 -7.47
CA VAL A 96 -5.41 7.07 -8.15
C VAL A 96 -4.17 6.56 -7.45
N TRP A 97 -3.18 6.07 -8.20
CA TRP A 97 -1.99 5.44 -7.66
C TRP A 97 -0.74 5.71 -8.48
N VAL A 98 0.42 5.53 -7.87
CA VAL A 98 1.75 5.48 -8.53
C VAL A 98 2.26 4.05 -8.49
N GLY A 99 2.86 3.58 -9.59
CA GLY A 99 3.38 2.23 -9.72
C GLY A 99 4.72 2.02 -9.02
N LEU A 100 4.95 0.79 -8.56
CA LEU A 100 6.27 0.28 -8.16
C LEU A 100 6.71 -0.79 -9.15
N ASP A 101 7.74 -0.51 -9.91
CA ASP A 101 8.35 -1.48 -10.80
C ASP A 101 9.39 -2.30 -10.01
N CYS A 102 8.95 -3.45 -9.51
CA CYS A 102 9.74 -4.34 -8.70
C CYS A 102 9.17 -5.78 -8.81
N GLN A 103 9.70 -6.56 -9.74
CA GLN A 103 9.27 -7.95 -9.93
C GLN A 103 9.40 -8.80 -8.65
N PRO A 104 10.48 -8.70 -7.84
CA PRO A 104 10.59 -9.45 -6.59
C PRO A 104 9.46 -9.18 -5.58
N LEU A 105 8.81 -8.01 -5.64
CA LEU A 105 7.70 -7.68 -4.75
C LEU A 105 6.45 -8.56 -5.03
N THR A 106 6.27 -9.02 -6.26
CA THR A 106 5.23 -10.00 -6.60
C THR A 106 5.52 -11.36 -5.95
N ALA A 107 6.79 -11.78 -5.96
CA ALA A 107 7.19 -13.03 -5.27
C ALA A 107 7.03 -12.91 -3.75
N LEU A 108 7.34 -11.74 -3.18
CA LEU A 108 7.10 -11.46 -1.76
C LEU A 108 5.60 -11.59 -1.42
N ALA A 109 4.72 -10.99 -2.22
CA ALA A 109 3.27 -11.07 -2.00
C ALA A 109 2.78 -12.53 -2.04
N ALA A 110 3.27 -13.34 -2.98
CA ALA A 110 2.94 -14.75 -3.08
C ALA A 110 3.47 -15.55 -1.86
N ALA A 111 4.69 -15.28 -1.39
CA ALA A 111 5.24 -15.91 -0.19
C ALA A 111 4.45 -15.55 1.07
N VAL A 112 4.00 -14.29 1.20
CA VAL A 112 3.11 -13.84 2.27
C VAL A 112 1.78 -14.58 2.22
N ASP A 113 1.16 -14.71 1.05
CA ASP A 113 -0.09 -15.45 0.88
C ASP A 113 0.06 -16.92 1.31
N GLN A 114 1.13 -17.59 0.87
CA GLN A 114 1.42 -18.99 1.22
C GLN A 114 1.65 -19.16 2.73
N ALA A 115 2.41 -18.26 3.37
CA ALA A 115 2.69 -18.33 4.79
C ALA A 115 1.46 -18.14 5.66
N LEU A 116 0.50 -17.33 5.20
CA LEU A 116 -0.69 -16.97 5.98
C LEU A 116 -1.92 -17.84 5.66
N ALA A 117 -1.92 -18.60 4.57
CA ALA A 117 -3.03 -19.49 4.20
C ALA A 117 -3.39 -20.50 5.31
N PRO A 118 -2.42 -21.18 5.99
CA PRO A 118 -2.72 -22.10 7.09
C PRO A 118 -3.36 -21.42 8.31
N LEU A 119 -3.19 -20.10 8.44
CA LEU A 119 -3.76 -19.29 9.52
C LEU A 119 -5.13 -18.69 9.15
N GLY A 120 -5.71 -19.11 8.01
CA GLY A 120 -7.05 -18.70 7.58
C GLY A 120 -7.10 -17.41 6.76
N PHE A 121 -5.94 -16.89 6.31
CA PHE A 121 -5.89 -15.71 5.44
C PHE A 121 -5.73 -16.16 3.99
N ALA A 122 -6.83 -16.24 3.26
CA ALA A 122 -6.84 -16.65 1.87
C ALA A 122 -5.97 -15.74 0.98
N ALA A 123 -5.44 -16.30 -0.12
CA ALA A 123 -4.78 -15.53 -1.15
C ALA A 123 -5.77 -14.58 -1.82
N GLU A 124 -5.27 -13.46 -2.35
CA GLU A 124 -6.07 -12.52 -3.14
C GLU A 124 -6.49 -13.16 -4.48
N ASN A 125 -7.73 -12.90 -4.89
CA ASN A 125 -8.29 -13.46 -6.14
C ASN A 125 -7.79 -12.77 -7.42
N HIS A 126 -6.96 -11.74 -7.28
CA HIS A 126 -6.43 -10.94 -8.38
C HIS A 126 -4.91 -10.94 -8.37
N PRO A 127 -4.26 -10.84 -9.54
CA PRO A 127 -2.81 -10.67 -9.61
C PRO A 127 -2.37 -9.46 -8.78
N TYR A 128 -1.28 -9.65 -8.04
CA TYR A 128 -0.69 -8.57 -7.25
C TYR A 128 -0.18 -7.47 -8.20
N HIS A 129 -0.58 -6.24 -7.93
CA HIS A 129 -0.10 -5.05 -8.64
C HIS A 129 0.53 -4.10 -7.63
N ALA A 130 1.85 -4.00 -7.67
CA ALA A 130 2.59 -3.13 -6.76
C ALA A 130 2.29 -1.64 -7.05
N HIS A 131 1.69 -0.94 -6.09
CA HIS A 131 1.31 0.46 -6.23
C HIS A 131 1.23 1.18 -4.89
N ILE A 132 1.39 2.50 -4.93
CA ILE A 132 1.15 3.40 -3.81
C ILE A 132 -0.13 4.19 -4.09
N THR A 133 -1.13 4.04 -3.25
CA THR A 133 -2.38 4.81 -3.38
C THR A 133 -2.15 6.26 -3.01
N LEU A 134 -2.45 7.18 -3.93
CA LEU A 134 -2.46 8.63 -3.68
C LEU A 134 -3.81 9.12 -3.18
N GLY A 135 -4.91 8.58 -3.73
CA GLY A 135 -6.25 9.02 -3.38
C GLY A 135 -7.35 8.08 -3.82
N ARG A 136 -8.55 8.25 -3.23
CA ARG A 136 -9.76 7.50 -3.55
C ARG A 136 -10.82 8.44 -4.10
N VAL A 137 -11.26 8.21 -5.32
CA VAL A 137 -12.28 8.99 -6.01
C VAL A 137 -13.63 8.79 -5.33
N LYS A 138 -14.27 9.87 -4.91
CA LYS A 138 -15.61 9.85 -4.31
C LYS A 138 -16.69 9.90 -5.39
N ASP A 139 -16.53 10.84 -6.32
CA ASP A 139 -17.39 11.03 -7.49
C ASP A 139 -16.60 11.77 -8.59
N MET A 140 -17.24 12.02 -9.73
CA MET A 140 -16.59 12.60 -10.91
C MET A 140 -16.61 14.13 -10.96
N ARG A 141 -17.01 14.83 -9.88
CA ARG A 141 -16.96 16.29 -9.83
C ARG A 141 -15.52 16.78 -9.89
N GLY A 142 -15.24 17.73 -10.77
CA GLY A 142 -13.90 18.27 -10.98
C GLY A 142 -12.92 17.26 -11.61
N TRP A 143 -13.41 16.19 -12.24
CA TRP A 143 -12.56 15.14 -12.78
C TRP A 143 -11.71 15.63 -13.96
N ALA A 144 -12.26 16.41 -14.90
CA ALA A 144 -11.55 16.79 -16.12
C ALA A 144 -10.20 17.51 -15.87
N PRO A 145 -10.08 18.49 -14.95
CA PRO A 145 -8.79 19.07 -14.59
C PRO A 145 -7.83 18.05 -13.98
N LEU A 146 -8.32 17.14 -13.14
CA LEU A 146 -7.48 16.08 -12.56
C LEU A 146 -7.01 15.09 -13.61
N ASP A 147 -7.86 14.69 -14.54
CA ASP A 147 -7.51 13.76 -15.62
C ASP A 147 -6.40 14.33 -16.51
N ALA A 148 -6.48 15.63 -16.83
CA ALA A 148 -5.44 16.34 -17.56
C ALA A 148 -4.11 16.37 -16.78
N ALA A 149 -4.16 16.66 -15.48
CA ALA A 149 -2.96 16.64 -14.62
C ALA A 149 -2.37 15.22 -14.52
N LEU A 150 -3.20 14.20 -14.33
CA LEU A 150 -2.75 12.79 -14.31
C LEU A 150 -2.12 12.37 -15.65
N ALA A 151 -2.64 12.86 -16.77
CA ALA A 151 -2.07 12.59 -18.09
C ALA A 151 -0.70 13.24 -18.27
N ALA A 152 -0.50 14.45 -17.75
CA ALA A 152 0.79 15.15 -17.79
C ALA A 152 1.89 14.40 -17.00
N HIS A 153 1.52 13.81 -15.85
CA HIS A 153 2.45 13.08 -14.97
C HIS A 153 2.49 11.56 -15.23
N ARG A 154 1.83 11.08 -16.27
CA ARG A 154 1.61 9.64 -16.49
C ARG A 154 2.90 8.81 -16.59
N ALA A 155 3.98 9.39 -17.06
CA ALA A 155 5.28 8.73 -17.26
C ALA A 155 6.35 9.20 -16.30
N ASP A 156 5.99 10.00 -15.30
CA ASP A 156 6.97 10.56 -14.36
C ASP A 156 7.68 9.44 -13.57
N ASP A 157 8.95 9.69 -13.30
CA ASP A 157 9.82 8.86 -12.47
C ASP A 157 10.10 9.61 -11.17
N PHE A 158 9.74 8.98 -10.04
CA PHE A 158 9.89 9.52 -8.69
C PHE A 158 11.12 8.97 -7.97
N GLY A 159 11.96 8.21 -8.68
CA GLY A 159 13.22 7.67 -8.19
C GLY A 159 13.12 6.20 -7.75
N ILE A 160 14.20 5.76 -7.11
CA ILE A 160 14.38 4.38 -6.67
C ILE A 160 14.26 4.32 -5.15
N THR A 161 13.47 3.37 -4.65
CA THR A 161 13.35 3.07 -3.24
C THR A 161 14.00 1.72 -2.90
N ALA A 162 14.68 1.65 -1.76
CA ALA A 162 15.05 0.38 -1.14
C ALA A 162 13.85 -0.15 -0.35
N ILE A 163 13.63 -1.46 -0.43
CA ILE A 163 12.62 -2.20 0.32
C ILE A 163 13.37 -3.27 1.09
N ASP A 164 13.58 -3.06 2.38
CA ASP A 164 14.39 -3.90 3.25
C ASP A 164 13.60 -4.53 4.40
N GLN A 165 12.29 -4.31 4.44
CA GLN A 165 11.41 -4.80 5.50
C GLN A 165 9.94 -4.89 5.09
N LEU A 166 9.23 -5.82 5.71
CA LEU A 166 7.77 -5.91 5.69
C LEU A 166 7.23 -5.36 7.02
N ILE A 167 6.20 -4.53 6.95
CA ILE A 167 5.62 -3.87 8.12
C ILE A 167 4.15 -4.25 8.24
N ALA A 168 3.72 -4.64 9.43
CA ALA A 168 2.31 -4.76 9.76
C ALA A 168 1.79 -3.46 10.34
N TYR A 169 0.65 -3.02 9.83
CA TYR A 169 -0.04 -1.83 10.30
C TYR A 169 -1.42 -2.16 10.85
N ARG A 170 -1.78 -1.47 11.93
CA ARG A 170 -3.17 -1.29 12.34
C ARG A 170 -3.76 -0.12 11.56
N SER A 171 -4.99 -0.28 11.10
CA SER A 171 -5.75 0.76 10.39
C SER A 171 -6.96 1.19 11.20
N ASP A 172 -6.93 2.39 11.74
CA ASP A 172 -8.05 3.02 12.43
C ASP A 172 -8.77 3.97 11.46
N LEU A 173 -10.01 3.63 11.10
CA LEU A 173 -10.81 4.44 10.19
C LEU A 173 -11.37 5.66 10.95
N ARG A 174 -11.01 6.86 10.51
CA ARG A 174 -11.53 8.13 11.04
C ARG A 174 -12.34 8.86 9.97
N ARG A 175 -13.10 9.87 10.36
CA ARG A 175 -13.93 10.67 9.45
C ARG A 175 -13.11 11.36 8.35
N ASP A 176 -11.91 11.80 8.69
CA ASP A 176 -10.94 12.51 7.84
C ASP A 176 -9.94 11.60 7.11
N GLY A 177 -10.03 10.28 7.29
CA GLY A 177 -9.17 9.29 6.66
C GLY A 177 -8.72 8.19 7.60
N ALA A 178 -8.01 7.20 7.08
CA ALA A 178 -7.41 6.16 7.89
C ALA A 178 -6.13 6.66 8.56
N VAL A 179 -5.93 6.28 9.82
CA VAL A 179 -4.70 6.47 10.58
C VAL A 179 -4.04 5.10 10.73
N TYR A 180 -2.75 5.04 10.44
CA TYR A 180 -2.00 3.80 10.49
C TYR A 180 -1.01 3.82 11.66
N THR A 181 -0.94 2.69 12.39
CA THR A 181 0.00 2.51 13.50
C THR A 181 0.79 1.24 13.24
N LYS A 182 2.13 1.33 13.26
CA LYS A 182 3.01 0.17 13.13
C LYS A 182 2.77 -0.79 14.29
N LEU A 183 2.55 -2.07 13.97
CA LEU A 183 2.41 -3.13 14.96
C LEU A 183 3.75 -3.84 15.18
N TRP A 184 4.37 -4.25 14.08
CA TRP A 184 5.70 -4.89 14.07
C TRP A 184 6.32 -4.82 12.67
N THR A 185 7.59 -5.14 12.61
CA THR A 185 8.40 -5.12 11.39
C THR A 185 9.16 -6.44 11.25
N ILE A 186 9.31 -6.93 10.04
CA ILE A 186 10.16 -8.07 9.67
C ILE A 186 11.22 -7.55 8.71
N PRO A 187 12.50 -7.47 9.12
CA PRO A 187 13.58 -7.08 8.23
C PRO A 187 13.87 -8.17 7.21
N PHE A 188 14.32 -7.78 6.01
CA PHE A 188 14.82 -8.65 4.97
C PHE A 188 16.34 -8.75 5.06
N GLY A 189 16.89 -9.88 4.60
CA GLY A 189 18.31 -10.13 4.65
C GLY A 189 18.75 -10.58 6.04
N GLY A 190 18.73 -11.86 6.29
CA GLY A 190 19.43 -12.47 7.41
C GLY A 190 20.90 -12.66 7.08
#